data_88d0f8d943d2f5e56317cf2821010dcc
#
_entry.id   88d0f8d943d2f5e56317cf2821010dcc
#
_cell.length_a   1.000
_cell.length_b   1.000
_cell.length_c   1.000
_cell.angle_alpha   90.00
_cell.angle_beta   90.00
_cell.angle_gamma   90.00
#
_symmetry.space_group_name_H-M   'P 1'
#
loop_
_entity.id
_entity.type
_entity.pdbx_description
1 polymer ?
#
loop_
_entity_poly.entity_id
_entity_poly.type
_entity_poly.pdbx_seq_one_letter_code
_entity_poly.pdbx_strand_id
1 'polypeptide(L)'
;MKFFIKTSLCLIAVLLVLLGCSSSDDDGDGGSSASPSVTIPLEVYKKVYGTTSEITIQAGYVYINTNGVPDHKSPYFKDTKWHDAKYEPYDSSNPNIFHTGNFHLNPNRVSELSIAFKIPNSPSKALTNPPTSMGPIGVSLNGVPFYNQYAAMGAPLANEVNSFDNYNGHPAPLSPGAEDGSGGRYHYHMEPFWLTKNASKDALLGFLLDGFPVYGPEEGGKTIASSDLDSYHGHTLATKEFPNGIYHYHTTGDAPYINGSGYYGSPGTVSH
;
A
#
# COMPACT_ATOMS: atom_id res chain seq x y z
N MET A 1 21.74 -13.51 -78.95
CA MET A 1 20.42 -14.15 -78.96
C MET A 1 19.45 -13.19 -78.23
N LYS A 2 18.52 -12.63 -78.97
CA LYS A 2 17.58 -11.58 -78.52
C LYS A 2 16.46 -12.24 -77.84
N PHE A 3 16.00 -11.72 -76.63
CA PHE A 3 14.65 -12.02 -76.19
C PHE A 3 14.01 -10.76 -75.56
N PHE A 4 12.78 -10.61 -75.95
CA PHE A 4 11.90 -9.44 -75.88
C PHE A 4 11.33 -9.18 -74.47
N ILE A 5 11.25 -7.91 -74.14
CA ILE A 5 10.48 -7.36 -73.00
C ILE A 5 9.02 -7.20 -73.46
N LYS A 6 8.09 -7.75 -72.68
CA LYS A 6 6.68 -7.40 -72.80
C LYS A 6 6.27 -6.54 -71.59
N THR A 7 6.01 -5.30 -71.85
CA THR A 7 5.36 -4.34 -70.93
C THR A 7 3.85 -4.55 -71.01
N SER A 8 3.23 -4.75 -69.87
CA SER A 8 1.77 -4.74 -69.70
C SER A 8 1.39 -3.49 -68.91
N LEU A 9 0.65 -2.62 -69.55
CA LEU A 9 0.15 -1.35 -69.02
C LEU A 9 -1.21 -1.59 -68.43
N CYS A 10 -1.37 -1.45 -67.11
CA CYS A 10 -2.68 -1.48 -66.44
C CYS A 10 -3.09 -0.03 -66.10
N LEU A 11 -4.13 0.41 -66.78
CA LEU A 11 -4.83 1.68 -66.47
C LEU A 11 -5.65 1.48 -65.19
N ILE A 12 -5.37 2.33 -64.21
CA ILE A 12 -6.28 2.48 -63.04
C ILE A 12 -6.96 3.82 -63.15
N ALA A 13 -8.28 3.77 -63.32
CA ALA A 13 -9.16 4.93 -63.33
C ALA A 13 -9.32 5.48 -61.89
N VAL A 14 -8.98 6.73 -61.68
CA VAL A 14 -9.17 7.46 -60.41
C VAL A 14 -10.57 8.07 -60.43
N LEU A 15 -11.45 7.62 -59.56
CA LEU A 15 -12.77 8.22 -59.31
C LEU A 15 -12.62 9.23 -58.19
N LEU A 16 -12.68 10.53 -58.52
CA LEU A 16 -12.76 11.60 -57.54
C LEU A 16 -14.20 11.68 -57.03
N VAL A 17 -14.39 11.42 -55.76
CA VAL A 17 -15.64 11.75 -55.02
C VAL A 17 -15.38 13.01 -54.20
N LEU A 18 -15.96 14.10 -54.60
CA LEU A 18 -16.05 15.34 -53.83
C LEU A 18 -17.15 15.18 -52.77
N LEU A 19 -16.76 15.07 -51.50
CA LEU A 19 -17.67 15.22 -50.38
C LEU A 19 -17.40 16.56 -49.71
N GLY A 20 -18.46 17.36 -49.65
CA GLY A 20 -18.44 18.71 -49.12
C GLY A 20 -18.16 18.75 -47.60
N CYS A 21 -17.40 19.74 -47.18
CA CYS A 21 -17.28 20.18 -45.80
C CYS A 21 -18.65 20.72 -45.30
N SER A 22 -19.18 20.12 -44.27
CA SER A 22 -20.11 20.71 -43.36
C SER A 22 -19.37 20.94 -42.03
N SER A 23 -19.07 22.21 -41.73
CA SER A 23 -18.58 22.64 -40.44
C SER A 23 -19.75 22.60 -39.44
N SER A 24 -19.69 21.67 -38.50
CA SER A 24 -20.44 21.77 -37.25
C SER A 24 -19.38 21.94 -36.13
N ASP A 25 -19.41 23.11 -35.52
CA ASP A 25 -18.72 23.42 -34.29
C ASP A 25 -19.32 22.53 -33.20
N ASP A 26 -18.58 21.47 -32.82
CA ASP A 26 -18.92 20.60 -31.70
C ASP A 26 -18.04 21.06 -30.54
N ASP A 27 -18.64 21.80 -29.63
CA ASP A 27 -18.06 22.17 -28.35
C ASP A 27 -17.73 20.90 -27.60
N GLY A 28 -16.46 20.52 -27.61
CA GLY A 28 -15.94 19.37 -26.89
C GLY A 28 -16.09 19.55 -25.39
N ASP A 29 -17.18 19.01 -24.86
CA ASP A 29 -17.34 18.75 -23.44
C ASP A 29 -16.16 17.85 -22.99
N GLY A 30 -15.22 18.45 -22.28
CA GLY A 30 -14.10 17.78 -21.63
C GLY A 30 -14.57 16.88 -20.51
N GLY A 31 -15.31 15.83 -20.85
CA GLY A 31 -15.68 14.78 -19.92
C GLY A 31 -14.44 14.12 -19.35
N SER A 32 -14.05 14.51 -18.14
CA SER A 32 -13.08 13.80 -17.34
C SER A 32 -13.59 12.38 -17.13
N SER A 33 -13.13 11.44 -17.96
CA SER A 33 -13.45 10.02 -17.77
C SER A 33 -12.76 9.57 -16.48
N ALA A 34 -13.57 9.45 -15.42
CA ALA A 34 -13.11 8.80 -14.20
C ALA A 34 -12.59 7.40 -14.57
N SER A 35 -11.38 7.08 -14.14
CA SER A 35 -10.85 5.72 -14.30
C SER A 35 -11.84 4.72 -13.72
N PRO A 36 -12.10 3.58 -14.39
CA PRO A 36 -13.06 2.61 -13.91
C PRO A 36 -12.71 2.16 -12.49
N SER A 37 -13.65 2.28 -11.57
CA SER A 37 -13.49 1.76 -10.21
C SER A 37 -13.55 0.25 -10.25
N VAL A 38 -12.60 -0.39 -9.55
CA VAL A 38 -12.56 -1.85 -9.38
C VAL A 38 -13.20 -2.16 -8.02
N THR A 39 -14.31 -2.89 -8.01
CA THR A 39 -14.89 -3.38 -6.74
C THR A 39 -14.07 -4.56 -6.23
N ILE A 40 -13.49 -4.42 -5.05
CA ILE A 40 -12.69 -5.46 -4.41
C ILE A 40 -13.63 -6.46 -3.73
N PRO A 41 -13.56 -7.76 -4.07
CA PRO A 41 -14.39 -8.79 -3.44
C PRO A 41 -14.12 -8.92 -1.94
N LEU A 42 -15.16 -9.24 -1.16
CA LEU A 42 -15.04 -9.49 0.29
C LEU A 42 -13.97 -10.54 0.61
N GLU A 43 -13.83 -11.57 -0.22
CA GLU A 43 -12.86 -12.65 -0.03
C GLU A 43 -11.40 -12.16 -0.08
N VAL A 44 -11.11 -11.07 -0.78
CA VAL A 44 -9.77 -10.46 -0.77
C VAL A 44 -9.53 -9.74 0.56
N TYR A 45 -10.52 -9.01 1.08
CA TYR A 45 -10.42 -8.40 2.40
C TYR A 45 -10.34 -9.41 3.55
N LYS A 46 -10.99 -10.57 3.43
CA LYS A 46 -10.90 -11.67 4.42
C LYS A 46 -9.50 -12.27 4.55
N LYS A 47 -8.56 -11.91 3.69
CA LYS A 47 -7.14 -12.20 3.90
C LYS A 47 -6.53 -11.42 5.07
N VAL A 48 -7.17 -10.34 5.54
CA VAL A 48 -6.82 -9.70 6.81
C VAL A 48 -7.28 -10.61 7.95
N TYR A 49 -6.33 -11.35 8.53
CA TYR A 49 -6.62 -12.36 9.56
C TYR A 49 -6.45 -11.83 10.98
N GLY A 50 -5.76 -10.70 11.18
CA GLY A 50 -5.57 -10.06 12.50
C GLY A 50 -6.79 -9.26 12.99
N THR A 51 -8.00 -9.77 12.74
CA THR A 51 -9.25 -9.07 13.07
C THR A 51 -9.84 -9.50 14.41
N THR A 52 -10.59 -8.60 15.06
CA THR A 52 -11.32 -8.86 16.31
C THR A 52 -12.80 -9.15 16.08
N SER A 53 -13.28 -8.98 14.86
CA SER A 53 -14.65 -9.28 14.44
C SER A 53 -14.69 -9.68 12.97
N GLU A 54 -15.83 -10.19 12.51
CA GLU A 54 -16.03 -10.49 11.10
C GLU A 54 -15.89 -9.24 10.23
N ILE A 55 -15.22 -9.38 9.07
CA ILE A 55 -15.12 -8.33 8.06
C ILE A 55 -16.43 -8.26 7.29
N THR A 56 -17.02 -7.07 7.20
CA THR A 56 -18.30 -6.86 6.52
C THR A 56 -18.19 -5.75 5.47
N ILE A 57 -19.02 -5.81 4.44
CA ILE A 57 -19.19 -4.70 3.48
C ILE A 57 -20.60 -4.14 3.64
N GLN A 58 -20.68 -2.83 3.87
CA GLN A 58 -21.94 -2.11 3.98
C GLN A 58 -21.82 -0.71 3.34
N ALA A 59 -22.82 -0.34 2.56
CA ALA A 59 -22.92 0.98 1.93
C ALA A 59 -21.65 1.44 1.19
N GLY A 60 -21.00 0.52 0.44
CA GLY A 60 -19.80 0.82 -0.34
C GLY A 60 -18.50 0.87 0.45
N TYR A 61 -18.50 0.43 1.71
CA TYR A 61 -17.32 0.36 2.57
C TYR A 61 -17.13 -1.02 3.16
N VAL A 62 -15.88 -1.43 3.29
CA VAL A 62 -15.49 -2.56 4.13
C VAL A 62 -15.16 -2.06 5.53
N TYR A 63 -15.58 -2.82 6.52
CA TYR A 63 -15.32 -2.57 7.95
C TYR A 63 -14.40 -3.66 8.48
N ILE A 64 -13.26 -3.25 9.03
CA ILE A 64 -12.22 -4.13 9.58
C ILE A 64 -11.87 -3.64 10.97
N ASN A 65 -12.09 -4.48 11.99
CA ASN A 65 -11.74 -4.17 13.36
C ASN A 65 -10.54 -5.01 13.80
N THR A 66 -9.54 -4.36 14.41
CA THR A 66 -8.31 -5.00 14.87
C THR A 66 -7.93 -4.53 16.26
N ASN A 67 -7.03 -5.26 16.93
CA ASN A 67 -6.47 -4.82 18.21
C ASN A 67 -5.04 -4.26 18.09
N GLY A 68 -4.47 -4.23 16.88
CA GLY A 68 -3.13 -3.72 16.61
C GLY A 68 -1.98 -4.52 17.24
N VAL A 69 -2.26 -5.69 17.84
CA VAL A 69 -1.22 -6.55 18.43
C VAL A 69 -0.66 -7.47 17.36
N PRO A 70 0.65 -7.38 17.04
CA PRO A 70 1.24 -8.25 16.03
C PRO A 70 1.19 -9.72 16.45
N ASP A 71 1.04 -10.62 15.48
CA ASP A 71 1.01 -12.06 15.68
C ASP A 71 2.41 -12.69 15.84
N HIS A 72 3.46 -11.95 15.50
CA HIS A 72 4.85 -12.35 15.68
C HIS A 72 5.43 -11.99 17.05
N LYS A 73 6.63 -12.46 17.33
CA LYS A 73 7.42 -12.07 18.51
C LYS A 73 8.09 -10.71 18.30
N SER A 74 8.42 -10.03 19.41
CA SER A 74 9.09 -8.72 19.36
C SER A 74 9.77 -8.41 20.69
N PRO A 75 10.87 -7.64 20.71
CA PRO A 75 11.42 -7.09 21.95
C PRO A 75 10.45 -6.13 22.67
N TYR A 76 9.46 -5.61 21.96
CA TYR A 76 8.43 -4.73 22.51
C TYR A 76 7.34 -5.43 23.32
N PHE A 77 7.37 -6.75 23.41
CA PHE A 77 6.58 -7.50 24.40
C PHE A 77 7.26 -7.65 25.76
N LYS A 78 8.46 -7.10 25.93
CA LYS A 78 9.12 -7.01 27.23
C LYS A 78 8.20 -6.28 28.23
N ASP A 79 8.05 -6.85 29.42
CA ASP A 79 7.25 -6.28 30.52
C ASP A 79 5.73 -6.13 30.22
N THR A 80 5.20 -6.88 29.25
CA THR A 80 3.77 -6.93 28.93
C THR A 80 3.14 -8.25 29.38
N LYS A 81 1.78 -8.32 29.36
CA LYS A 81 1.04 -9.59 29.61
C LYS A 81 1.37 -10.71 28.63
N TRP A 82 2.00 -10.40 27.48
CA TRP A 82 2.38 -11.37 26.47
C TRP A 82 3.85 -11.80 26.53
N HIS A 83 4.61 -11.33 27.54
CA HIS A 83 6.06 -11.56 27.63
C HIS A 83 6.44 -13.03 27.37
N ASP A 84 5.85 -13.97 28.11
CA ASP A 84 6.24 -15.38 28.02
C ASP A 84 5.96 -16.02 26.66
N ALA A 85 4.93 -15.53 25.96
CA ALA A 85 4.51 -16.08 24.67
C ALA A 85 5.16 -15.36 23.46
N LYS A 86 5.41 -14.07 23.57
CA LYS A 86 5.74 -13.22 22.42
C LYS A 86 7.02 -12.40 22.56
N TYR A 87 7.68 -12.39 23.71
CA TYR A 87 8.96 -11.72 23.82
C TYR A 87 10.04 -12.50 23.05
N GLU A 88 10.83 -11.78 22.27
CA GLU A 88 12.12 -12.25 21.77
C GLU A 88 13.09 -11.05 21.71
N PRO A 89 14.38 -11.26 21.98
CA PRO A 89 15.35 -10.18 21.88
C PRO A 89 15.52 -9.74 20.41
N TYR A 90 16.01 -8.52 20.23
CA TYR A 90 16.41 -8.04 18.91
C TYR A 90 17.57 -8.87 18.36
N ASP A 91 17.45 -9.28 17.10
CA ASP A 91 18.48 -10.03 16.38
C ASP A 91 19.22 -9.13 15.39
N SER A 92 20.37 -8.60 15.80
CA SER A 92 21.19 -7.74 14.95
C SER A 92 21.86 -8.47 13.77
N SER A 93 21.77 -9.80 13.72
CA SER A 93 22.32 -10.60 12.61
C SER A 93 21.32 -10.81 11.46
N ASN A 94 20.03 -10.45 11.65
CA ASN A 94 19.02 -10.60 10.63
C ASN A 94 19.19 -9.55 9.51
N PRO A 95 19.56 -9.97 8.29
CA PRO A 95 19.84 -9.03 7.18
C PRO A 95 18.59 -8.36 6.60
N ASN A 96 17.39 -8.77 7.00
CA ASN A 96 16.11 -8.25 6.50
C ASN A 96 15.53 -7.14 7.39
N ILE A 97 16.21 -6.81 8.48
CA ILE A 97 15.83 -5.70 9.35
C ILE A 97 16.38 -4.41 8.77
N PHE A 98 15.52 -3.42 8.58
CA PHE A 98 15.95 -2.11 8.15
C PHE A 98 16.46 -1.30 9.35
N HIS A 99 17.72 -0.92 9.34
CA HIS A 99 18.32 -0.05 10.34
C HIS A 99 19.52 0.70 9.74
N THR A 100 19.87 1.84 10.33
CA THR A 100 21.02 2.66 9.94
C THR A 100 22.09 2.77 11.02
N GLY A 101 21.86 2.14 12.18
CA GLY A 101 22.76 2.17 13.32
C GLY A 101 22.38 1.09 14.34
N ASN A 102 22.82 1.27 15.58
CA ASN A 102 22.53 0.32 16.66
C ASN A 102 21.06 0.39 17.07
N PHE A 103 20.44 -0.77 17.22
CA PHE A 103 19.08 -0.88 17.76
C PHE A 103 19.00 -0.27 19.16
N HIS A 104 17.93 0.48 19.40
CA HIS A 104 17.53 0.94 20.71
C HIS A 104 16.05 0.68 20.95
N LEU A 105 15.74 0.05 22.06
CA LEU A 105 14.36 -0.19 22.47
C LEU A 105 13.77 1.13 22.95
N ASN A 106 12.73 1.63 22.24
CA ASN A 106 12.02 2.83 22.70
C ASN A 106 11.23 2.54 24.00
N PRO A 107 10.80 3.54 24.77
CA PRO A 107 10.15 3.33 26.07
C PRO A 107 8.78 2.64 25.96
N ASN A 108 8.12 2.70 24.81
CA ASN A 108 6.77 2.18 24.64
C ASN A 108 6.76 0.65 24.53
N ARG A 109 5.65 0.03 24.91
CA ARG A 109 5.40 -1.41 24.80
C ARG A 109 4.12 -1.66 24.00
N VAL A 110 4.01 -2.84 23.38
CA VAL A 110 2.80 -3.21 22.66
C VAL A 110 1.60 -3.18 23.58
N SER A 111 0.54 -2.48 23.18
CA SER A 111 -0.75 -2.45 23.84
C SER A 111 -1.84 -2.97 22.92
N GLU A 112 -2.86 -3.56 23.52
CA GLU A 112 -4.10 -3.91 22.84
C GLU A 112 -4.97 -2.67 22.68
N LEU A 113 -5.43 -2.43 21.46
CA LEU A 113 -6.20 -1.27 21.08
C LEU A 113 -7.58 -1.69 20.56
N SER A 114 -8.45 -0.73 20.28
CA SER A 114 -9.68 -0.94 19.53
C SER A 114 -9.60 -0.06 18.28
N ILE A 115 -9.21 -0.65 17.16
CA ILE A 115 -9.01 0.08 15.91
C ILE A 115 -10.09 -0.35 14.93
N ALA A 116 -10.87 0.61 14.42
CA ALA A 116 -11.89 0.36 13.42
C ALA A 116 -11.57 1.10 12.12
N PHE A 117 -11.31 0.34 11.07
CA PHE A 117 -11.09 0.82 9.71
C PHE A 117 -12.41 0.78 8.93
N LYS A 118 -12.75 1.88 8.26
CA LYS A 118 -13.83 1.99 7.28
C LYS A 118 -13.20 2.40 5.95
N ILE A 119 -13.09 1.47 5.01
CA ILE A 119 -12.32 1.61 3.76
C ILE A 119 -13.26 1.49 2.56
N PRO A 120 -13.17 2.34 1.52
CA PRO A 120 -13.94 2.16 0.29
C PRO A 120 -13.68 0.79 -0.34
N ASN A 121 -14.73 0.03 -0.67
CA ASN A 121 -14.57 -1.28 -1.34
C ASN A 121 -14.54 -1.19 -2.87
N SER A 122 -14.76 0.00 -3.43
CA SER A 122 -14.60 0.29 -4.86
C SER A 122 -13.69 1.50 -5.02
N PRO A 123 -12.37 1.34 -4.74
CA PRO A 123 -11.44 2.45 -4.82
C PRO A 123 -11.32 3.00 -6.24
N SER A 124 -11.14 4.30 -6.34
CA SER A 124 -10.89 4.99 -7.59
C SER A 124 -9.93 6.15 -7.37
N LYS A 125 -9.24 6.57 -8.43
CA LYS A 125 -8.34 7.72 -8.37
C LYS A 125 -9.11 8.96 -7.90
N ALA A 126 -8.57 9.66 -6.91
CA ALA A 126 -9.15 10.89 -6.42
C ALA A 126 -8.94 12.05 -7.42
N LEU A 127 -9.91 12.96 -7.52
CA LEU A 127 -9.75 14.20 -8.31
C LEU A 127 -8.69 15.12 -7.69
N THR A 128 -8.66 15.16 -6.36
CA THR A 128 -7.62 15.84 -5.57
C THR A 128 -7.10 14.84 -4.57
N ASN A 129 -5.82 14.56 -4.64
CA ASN A 129 -5.19 13.54 -3.80
C ASN A 129 -4.92 14.11 -2.40
N PRO A 130 -5.61 13.65 -1.36
CA PRO A 130 -5.41 14.15 -0.01
C PRO A 130 -4.09 13.63 0.56
N PRO A 131 -3.37 14.43 1.40
CA PRO A 131 -2.19 13.97 2.09
C PRO A 131 -2.55 12.90 3.12
N THR A 132 -1.59 12.04 3.46
CA THR A 132 -1.73 11.14 4.60
C THR A 132 -1.61 11.91 5.91
N SER A 133 -2.45 11.55 6.89
CA SER A 133 -2.34 12.08 8.25
C SER A 133 -1.24 11.36 9.04
N MET A 134 -0.84 11.94 10.16
CA MET A 134 -0.08 11.22 11.18
C MET A 134 -0.98 10.20 11.86
N GLY A 135 -0.47 8.98 12.08
CA GLY A 135 -1.23 7.84 12.59
C GLY A 135 -1.55 6.81 11.51
N PRO A 136 -2.55 5.94 11.73
CA PRO A 136 -2.88 4.88 10.79
C PRO A 136 -3.30 5.40 9.41
N ILE A 137 -2.63 4.92 8.36
CA ILE A 137 -2.96 5.18 6.96
C ILE A 137 -3.53 3.94 6.25
N GLY A 138 -3.57 2.81 6.93
CA GLY A 138 -4.05 1.53 6.39
C GLY A 138 -3.92 0.41 7.41
N VAL A 139 -4.25 -0.81 6.98
CA VAL A 139 -4.22 -2.02 7.79
C VAL A 139 -3.48 -3.14 7.05
N SER A 140 -2.54 -3.79 7.74
CA SER A 140 -1.84 -4.97 7.24
C SER A 140 -2.65 -6.26 7.46
N LEU A 141 -2.27 -7.35 6.79
CA LEU A 141 -3.00 -8.63 6.90
C LEU A 141 -3.03 -9.19 8.32
N ASN A 142 -2.01 -8.93 9.14
CA ASN A 142 -2.00 -9.33 10.55
C ASN A 142 -2.65 -8.31 11.50
N GLY A 143 -3.39 -7.34 10.95
CA GLY A 143 -4.17 -6.38 11.74
C GLY A 143 -3.39 -5.21 12.34
N VAL A 144 -2.11 -5.13 12.08
CA VAL A 144 -1.25 -4.02 12.51
C VAL A 144 -1.44 -2.82 11.56
N PRO A 145 -1.56 -1.59 12.07
CA PRO A 145 -1.68 -0.41 11.21
C PRO A 145 -0.42 -0.14 10.38
N PHE A 146 -0.61 0.31 9.14
CA PHE A 146 0.41 1.03 8.39
C PHE A 146 0.42 2.50 8.78
N TYR A 147 1.60 3.10 8.86
CA TYR A 147 1.84 4.53 9.03
C TYR A 147 2.56 5.07 7.80
N ASN A 148 2.57 6.39 7.66
CA ASN A 148 3.23 7.08 6.55
C ASN A 148 4.77 7.11 6.69
N GLN A 149 5.43 7.72 5.74
CA GLN A 149 6.90 7.82 5.63
C GLN A 149 7.58 8.72 6.68
N TYR A 150 6.85 9.26 7.64
CA TYR A 150 7.38 10.21 8.60
C TYR A 150 7.40 9.65 10.02
N ALA A 151 8.43 10.02 10.75
CA ALA A 151 8.51 9.91 12.20
C ALA A 151 7.58 10.91 12.89
N ALA A 152 7.49 10.85 14.21
CA ALA A 152 6.66 11.74 15.01
C ALA A 152 6.83 13.23 14.60
N MET A 153 5.73 13.97 14.58
CA MET A 153 5.65 15.38 14.16
C MET A 153 6.13 15.67 12.73
N GLY A 154 6.12 14.69 11.85
CA GLY A 154 6.54 14.84 10.45
C GLY A 154 8.05 14.88 10.26
N ALA A 155 8.82 14.46 11.25
CA ALA A 155 10.27 14.34 11.15
C ALA A 155 10.69 13.24 10.15
N PRO A 156 11.93 13.24 9.65
CA PRO A 156 12.43 12.15 8.80
C PRO A 156 12.39 10.81 9.54
N LEU A 157 11.91 9.74 8.85
CA LEU A 157 11.79 8.40 9.43
C LEU A 157 13.15 7.84 9.92
N ALA A 158 14.25 8.30 9.34
CA ALA A 158 15.61 7.96 9.79
C ALA A 158 15.85 8.20 11.30
N ASN A 159 15.04 9.04 11.95
CA ASN A 159 15.12 9.28 13.40
C ASN A 159 14.58 8.10 14.22
N GLU A 160 13.76 7.24 13.65
CA GLU A 160 13.05 6.15 14.33
C GLU A 160 13.47 4.75 13.87
N VAL A 161 14.09 4.61 12.68
CA VAL A 161 14.40 3.29 12.09
C VAL A 161 15.23 2.38 12.99
N ASN A 162 16.09 2.94 13.83
CA ASN A 162 16.90 2.15 14.76
C ASN A 162 16.13 1.64 15.99
N SER A 163 14.83 1.95 16.08
CA SER A 163 13.90 1.36 17.05
C SER A 163 12.97 0.31 16.42
N PHE A 164 13.11 0.01 15.13
CA PHE A 164 12.32 -1.07 14.51
C PHE A 164 12.80 -2.43 14.96
N ASP A 165 11.88 -3.32 15.26
CA ASP A 165 12.17 -4.66 15.75
C ASP A 165 12.57 -5.64 14.62
N ASN A 166 12.61 -6.92 14.94
CA ASN A 166 13.00 -8.00 14.03
C ASN A 166 12.09 -8.10 12.77
N TYR A 167 10.98 -7.37 12.74
CA TYR A 167 9.99 -7.40 11.65
C TYR A 167 9.62 -6.02 11.12
N ASN A 168 10.49 -5.03 11.35
CA ASN A 168 10.36 -3.64 10.87
C ASN A 168 9.16 -2.87 11.45
N GLY A 169 8.74 -3.20 12.67
CA GLY A 169 7.71 -2.46 13.38
C GLY A 169 8.17 -1.96 14.74
N HIS A 170 7.45 -1.02 15.29
CA HIS A 170 7.67 -0.51 16.64
C HIS A 170 6.41 0.16 17.22
N PRO A 171 6.30 0.34 18.55
CA PRO A 171 5.19 1.06 19.15
C PRO A 171 5.45 2.57 19.24
N ALA A 172 4.45 3.39 18.83
CA ALA A 172 4.36 4.80 19.19
C ALA A 172 3.65 4.95 20.55
N PRO A 173 3.84 6.08 21.28
CA PRO A 173 3.10 6.33 22.52
C PRO A 173 1.57 6.35 22.29
N LEU A 174 0.80 5.98 23.31
CA LEU A 174 -0.68 5.99 23.25
C LEU A 174 -1.22 7.41 23.08
N SER A 175 -0.56 8.38 23.68
CA SER A 175 -0.87 9.81 23.55
C SER A 175 0.39 10.57 23.19
N PRO A 176 0.31 11.65 22.40
CA PRO A 176 1.46 12.50 22.09
C PRO A 176 2.15 12.97 23.38
N GLY A 177 3.46 12.73 23.49
CA GLY A 177 4.27 13.08 24.66
C GLY A 177 4.20 12.13 25.85
N ALA A 178 3.39 11.07 25.80
CA ALA A 178 3.35 10.04 26.83
C ALA A 178 4.42 8.96 26.60
N GLU A 179 5.68 9.33 26.76
CA GLU A 179 6.81 8.40 26.65
C GLU A 179 7.16 7.76 28.01
N ASP A 180 6.13 7.38 28.75
CA ASP A 180 6.24 6.81 30.10
C ASP A 180 6.26 5.27 30.13
N GLY A 181 6.22 4.63 28.95
CA GLY A 181 6.18 3.17 28.83
C GLY A 181 4.83 2.55 29.20
N SER A 182 3.78 3.35 29.41
CA SER A 182 2.44 2.86 29.80
C SER A 182 1.72 2.03 28.73
N GLY A 183 2.28 1.99 27.52
CA GLY A 183 1.76 1.23 26.39
C GLY A 183 2.11 1.88 25.06
N GLY A 184 1.70 1.24 23.97
CA GLY A 184 2.03 1.79 22.66
C GLY A 184 1.24 1.18 21.51
N ARG A 185 1.10 1.97 20.46
CA ARG A 185 0.45 1.59 19.21
C ARG A 185 1.49 1.00 18.27
N TYR A 186 1.57 -0.33 18.20
CA TYR A 186 2.48 -1.01 17.29
C TYR A 186 2.06 -0.78 15.83
N HIS A 187 3.01 -0.47 14.96
CA HIS A 187 2.74 -0.12 13.54
C HIS A 187 3.95 -0.40 12.65
N TYR A 188 3.71 -0.37 11.33
CA TYR A 188 4.73 -0.49 10.29
C TYR A 188 4.83 0.79 9.47
N HIS A 189 6.07 1.24 9.17
CA HIS A 189 6.37 2.32 8.23
C HIS A 189 6.92 1.82 6.90
N MET A 190 7.22 0.54 6.81
CA MET A 190 7.83 -0.11 5.65
C MET A 190 7.41 -1.57 5.57
N GLU A 191 8.12 -2.38 4.79
CA GLU A 191 7.85 -3.81 4.64
C GLU A 191 7.65 -4.49 6.00
N PRO A 192 6.44 -5.02 6.29
CA PRO A 192 6.23 -5.91 7.44
C PRO A 192 6.91 -7.25 7.17
N PHE A 193 8.17 -7.37 7.52
CA PHE A 193 8.99 -8.53 7.16
C PHE A 193 8.41 -9.86 7.63
N TRP A 194 7.60 -9.86 8.71
CA TRP A 194 6.86 -11.05 9.12
C TRP A 194 5.94 -11.58 8.03
N LEU A 195 5.21 -10.71 7.34
CA LEU A 195 4.26 -11.09 6.31
C LEU A 195 4.97 -11.62 5.06
N THR A 196 6.00 -10.92 4.58
CA THR A 196 6.75 -11.35 3.39
C THR A 196 7.56 -12.61 3.64
N LYS A 197 8.12 -12.80 4.85
CA LYS A 197 8.83 -14.02 5.25
C LYS A 197 7.92 -15.25 5.24
N ASN A 198 6.66 -15.12 5.65
CA ASN A 198 5.71 -16.23 5.76
C ASN A 198 4.88 -16.46 4.47
N ALA A 199 4.96 -15.56 3.52
CA ALA A 199 4.31 -15.69 2.21
C ALA A 199 5.34 -15.62 1.08
N SER A 200 5.54 -14.43 0.51
CA SER A 200 6.54 -14.12 -0.50
C SER A 200 6.77 -12.60 -0.57
N LYS A 201 7.85 -12.18 -1.21
CA LYS A 201 8.18 -10.77 -1.39
C LYS A 201 7.23 -10.01 -2.33
N ASP A 202 6.44 -10.71 -3.13
CA ASP A 202 5.40 -10.18 -4.03
C ASP A 202 3.98 -10.33 -3.46
N ALA A 203 3.84 -10.72 -2.18
CA ALA A 203 2.54 -10.98 -1.59
C ALA A 203 1.75 -9.70 -1.31
N LEU A 204 0.42 -9.82 -1.32
CA LEU A 204 -0.48 -8.83 -0.71
C LEU A 204 -0.13 -8.69 0.78
N LEU A 205 0.02 -7.45 1.26
CA LEU A 205 0.38 -7.13 2.64
C LEU A 205 -0.76 -6.47 3.42
N GLY A 206 -1.72 -5.86 2.72
CA GLY A 206 -2.85 -5.16 3.35
C GLY A 206 -3.49 -4.14 2.42
N PHE A 207 -4.14 -3.14 3.02
CA PHE A 207 -4.87 -2.09 2.30
C PHE A 207 -4.60 -0.73 2.93
N LEU A 208 -4.44 0.33 2.11
CA LEU A 208 -4.48 1.70 2.63
C LEU A 208 -5.94 2.16 2.81
N LEU A 209 -6.12 3.28 3.50
CA LEU A 209 -7.46 3.83 3.80
C LEU A 209 -8.25 4.21 2.56
N ASP A 210 -7.60 4.48 1.43
CA ASP A 210 -8.26 4.75 0.16
C ASP A 210 -8.77 3.49 -0.57
N GLY A 211 -8.55 2.31 0.01
CA GLY A 211 -9.04 1.03 -0.47
C GLY A 211 -8.08 0.30 -1.41
N PHE A 212 -7.00 0.92 -1.84
CA PHE A 212 -6.04 0.24 -2.70
C PHE A 212 -5.14 -0.72 -1.92
N PRO A 213 -4.82 -1.90 -2.50
CA PRO A 213 -3.97 -2.88 -1.86
C PRO A 213 -2.51 -2.43 -1.78
N VAL A 214 -1.79 -2.96 -0.80
CA VAL A 214 -0.34 -2.82 -0.61
C VAL A 214 0.30 -4.17 -0.84
N TYR A 215 1.32 -4.22 -1.69
CA TYR A 215 2.11 -5.41 -1.97
C TYR A 215 3.54 -5.28 -1.44
N GLY A 216 4.22 -6.40 -1.41
CA GLY A 216 5.62 -6.49 -0.99
C GLY A 216 6.61 -5.85 -1.97
N PRO A 217 7.92 -5.90 -1.65
CA PRO A 217 8.96 -5.18 -2.38
C PRO A 217 9.38 -5.85 -3.70
N GLU A 218 8.68 -6.86 -4.17
CA GLU A 218 8.97 -7.52 -5.44
C GLU A 218 7.73 -7.63 -6.32
N GLU A 219 7.93 -7.61 -7.64
CA GLU A 219 6.90 -7.89 -8.63
C GLU A 219 7.53 -8.56 -9.86
N GLY A 220 6.90 -9.64 -10.34
CA GLY A 220 7.43 -10.39 -11.49
C GLY A 220 8.86 -10.90 -11.31
N GLY A 221 9.28 -11.15 -10.08
CA GLY A 221 10.63 -11.64 -9.73
C GLY A 221 11.71 -10.54 -9.72
N LYS A 222 11.30 -9.27 -9.69
CA LYS A 222 12.21 -8.12 -9.57
C LYS A 222 11.91 -7.33 -8.31
N THR A 223 12.95 -6.85 -7.64
CA THR A 223 12.82 -5.88 -6.56
C THR A 223 12.36 -4.55 -7.11
N ILE A 224 11.35 -3.96 -6.49
CA ILE A 224 10.78 -2.65 -6.83
C ILE A 224 11.48 -1.58 -5.99
N ALA A 225 11.94 -0.53 -6.66
CA ALA A 225 12.47 0.67 -6.04
C ALA A 225 11.45 1.81 -6.15
N SER A 226 11.57 2.83 -5.30
CA SER A 226 10.69 4.02 -5.36
C SER A 226 10.68 4.70 -6.72
N SER A 227 11.79 4.62 -7.47
CA SER A 227 11.90 5.17 -8.84
C SER A 227 11.08 4.43 -9.89
N ASP A 228 10.60 3.21 -9.60
CA ASP A 228 9.74 2.42 -10.48
C ASP A 228 8.25 2.73 -10.30
N LEU A 229 7.93 3.57 -9.30
CA LEU A 229 6.58 3.89 -8.86
C LEU A 229 6.25 5.36 -9.10
N ASP A 230 4.96 5.69 -9.08
CA ASP A 230 4.49 7.07 -9.18
C ASP A 230 4.69 7.87 -7.88
N SER A 231 4.28 9.15 -7.87
CA SER A 231 4.43 10.04 -6.71
C SER A 231 3.63 9.60 -5.48
N TYR A 232 2.69 8.68 -5.62
CA TYR A 232 1.92 8.09 -4.52
C TYR A 232 2.52 6.75 -4.04
N HIS A 233 3.57 6.28 -4.70
CA HIS A 233 4.29 5.04 -4.40
C HIS A 233 3.55 3.79 -4.86
N GLY A 234 2.94 3.84 -6.03
CA GLY A 234 2.21 2.75 -6.63
C GLY A 234 2.19 2.80 -8.15
N HIS A 235 1.52 1.83 -8.74
CA HIS A 235 1.27 1.72 -10.18
C HIS A 235 0.06 0.82 -10.47
N THR A 236 -0.32 0.67 -11.72
CA THR A 236 -1.43 -0.20 -12.14
C THR A 236 -0.89 -1.37 -12.93
N LEU A 237 -0.93 -2.56 -12.35
CA LEU A 237 -0.60 -3.84 -13.00
C LEU A 237 -1.52 -4.97 -12.53
N ALA A 238 -1.46 -6.11 -13.22
CA ALA A 238 -2.14 -7.33 -12.80
C ALA A 238 -1.39 -7.97 -11.62
N THR A 239 -2.15 -8.41 -10.62
CA THR A 239 -1.62 -9.15 -9.47
C THR A 239 -2.33 -10.49 -9.32
N LYS A 240 -1.89 -11.32 -8.38
CA LYS A 240 -2.53 -12.61 -8.09
C LYS A 240 -4.00 -12.44 -7.69
N GLU A 241 -4.33 -11.42 -6.91
CA GLU A 241 -5.69 -11.11 -6.45
C GLU A 241 -6.50 -10.36 -7.50
N PHE A 242 -5.85 -9.66 -8.44
CA PHE A 242 -6.46 -8.80 -9.44
C PHE A 242 -5.88 -9.06 -10.83
N PRO A 243 -6.23 -10.18 -11.49
CA PRO A 243 -5.64 -10.58 -12.77
C PRO A 243 -5.93 -9.61 -13.92
N ASN A 244 -6.97 -8.77 -13.78
CA ASN A 244 -7.29 -7.71 -14.75
C ASN A 244 -6.60 -6.37 -14.45
N GLY A 245 -5.75 -6.34 -13.41
CA GLY A 245 -5.06 -5.14 -12.96
C GLY A 245 -5.87 -4.30 -11.97
N ILE A 246 -5.16 -3.68 -11.06
CA ILE A 246 -5.63 -2.67 -10.12
C ILE A 246 -4.46 -1.73 -9.81
N TYR A 247 -4.74 -0.47 -9.49
CA TYR A 247 -3.73 0.36 -8.87
C TYR A 247 -3.37 -0.22 -7.48
N HIS A 248 -2.10 -0.31 -7.18
CA HIS A 248 -1.64 -0.82 -5.89
C HIS A 248 -0.34 -0.14 -5.48
N TYR A 249 -0.14 -0.06 -4.18
CA TYR A 249 1.07 0.43 -3.54
C TYR A 249 2.07 -0.72 -3.37
N HIS A 250 3.36 -0.38 -3.33
CA HIS A 250 4.42 -1.30 -2.94
C HIS A 250 5.12 -0.85 -1.68
N THR A 251 5.63 -1.81 -0.90
CA THR A 251 6.70 -1.50 0.03
C THR A 251 8.03 -1.52 -0.70
N THR A 252 8.94 -0.61 -0.36
CA THR A 252 10.29 -0.55 -0.93
C THR A 252 11.36 -0.43 0.15
N GLY A 253 12.60 -0.75 -0.21
CA GLY A 253 13.75 -0.58 0.68
C GLY A 253 14.26 0.85 0.80
N ASP A 254 13.76 1.78 -0.03
CA ASP A 254 14.10 3.19 -0.06
C ASP A 254 12.86 4.06 0.20
N ALA A 255 13.07 5.30 0.64
CA ALA A 255 11.97 6.22 0.91
C ALA A 255 11.15 6.52 -0.36
N PRO A 256 9.82 6.64 -0.24
CA PRO A 256 9.00 6.77 0.97
C PRO A 256 8.47 5.47 1.58
N TYR A 257 9.01 4.33 1.27
CA TYR A 257 8.81 2.99 1.84
C TYR A 257 7.44 2.32 1.62
N ILE A 258 6.31 3.00 1.81
CA ILE A 258 4.94 2.47 1.59
C ILE A 258 4.08 3.44 0.80
N ASN A 259 4.17 4.75 1.12
CA ASN A 259 3.26 5.76 0.60
C ASN A 259 4.00 7.07 0.36
N GLY A 260 3.77 7.65 -0.79
CA GLY A 260 4.44 8.86 -1.24
C GLY A 260 3.74 10.17 -0.79
N SER A 261 3.37 10.99 -1.77
CA SER A 261 2.85 12.35 -1.53
C SER A 261 1.43 12.42 -0.98
N GLY A 262 0.76 11.30 -0.76
CA GLY A 262 -0.61 11.20 -0.28
C GLY A 262 -1.31 9.94 -0.78
N TYR A 263 -2.63 9.88 -0.64
CA TYR A 263 -3.41 8.78 -1.19
C TYR A 263 -3.63 8.95 -2.70
N TYR A 264 -3.58 7.85 -3.43
CA TYR A 264 -3.98 7.83 -4.84
C TYR A 264 -5.50 8.00 -4.98
N GLY A 265 -6.27 7.37 -4.10
CA GLY A 265 -7.72 7.44 -4.04
C GLY A 265 -8.23 8.32 -2.89
N SER A 266 -9.55 8.36 -2.75
CA SER A 266 -10.21 9.06 -1.63
C SER A 266 -10.23 8.16 -0.40
N PRO A 267 -9.58 8.54 0.71
CA PRO A 267 -9.51 7.69 1.89
C PRO A 267 -10.85 7.58 2.62
N GLY A 268 -11.08 6.43 3.21
CA GLY A 268 -12.07 6.22 4.25
C GLY A 268 -11.64 6.82 5.59
N THR A 269 -12.04 6.18 6.68
CA THR A 269 -11.73 6.66 8.03
C THR A 269 -11.18 5.55 8.91
N VAL A 270 -10.45 5.93 9.96
CA VAL A 270 -10.03 5.05 11.04
C VAL A 270 -10.32 5.71 12.38
N SER A 271 -10.82 4.93 13.34
CA SER A 271 -10.93 5.34 14.75
C SER A 271 -10.08 4.43 15.61
N HIS A 272 -9.42 4.96 16.64
CA HIS A 272 -8.49 4.24 17.52
C HIS A 272 -8.29 4.99 18.84
#